data_947a67e1dd7830d8d9f8099d785b6f5c
#
_entry.id   947a67e1dd7830d8d9f8099d785b6f5c
#
_cell.length_a   1.000
_cell.length_b   1.000
_cell.length_c   1.000
_cell.angle_alpha   90.00
_cell.angle_beta   90.00
_cell.angle_gamma   90.00
#
_symmetry.space_group_name_H-M   'P 1'
#
loop_
_entity.id
_entity.type
_entity.pdbx_description
1 polymer ?
#
loop_
_entity_poly.entity_id
_entity_poly.type
_entity_poly.pdbx_seq_one_letter_code
_entity_poly.pdbx_strand_id
1 'polypeptide(L)'
;INELFKKDKEHYRRALFIHLDSRSESKQIDVFFYHYDGSAKGKHLANTLQNVFNRKYDKHQPLRGFSGTVSPRDLFVIKQSLPVAVFVELGNIQNSRDQQRFLLDDNRQALANWMCEGLIEDYKNYKNK
;
A
#
# COMPACT_ATOMS: atom_id res chain seq x y z
N ILE A 1 -14.18 3.19 10.98
CA ILE A 1 -13.51 4.13 10.06
C ILE A 1 -14.47 5.23 9.63
N ASN A 2 -15.61 4.89 9.06
CA ASN A 2 -16.56 5.87 8.52
C ASN A 2 -17.12 6.82 9.61
N GLU A 3 -17.37 6.33 10.81
CA GLU A 3 -17.80 7.18 11.93
C GLU A 3 -16.72 8.20 12.35
N LEU A 4 -15.47 7.79 12.37
CA LEU A 4 -14.35 8.70 12.61
C LEU A 4 -14.22 9.73 11.50
N PHE A 5 -14.45 9.32 10.26
CA PHE A 5 -14.42 10.23 9.11
C PHE A 5 -15.52 11.30 9.19
N LYS A 6 -16.72 10.93 9.60
CA LYS A 6 -17.86 11.86 9.74
C LYS A 6 -17.63 12.90 10.81
N LYS A 7 -16.88 12.57 11.88
CA LYS A 7 -16.60 13.47 13.01
C LYS A 7 -15.60 14.57 12.70
N ASP A 8 -14.78 14.39 11.68
CA ASP A 8 -13.74 15.36 11.30
C ASP A 8 -13.73 15.52 9.78
N LYS A 9 -14.36 16.55 9.28
CA LYS A 9 -14.51 16.82 7.84
C LYS A 9 -13.43 17.72 7.26
N GLU A 10 -12.58 18.30 8.10
CA GLU A 10 -11.62 19.34 7.69
C GLU A 10 -10.27 18.78 7.20
N HIS A 11 -9.96 17.53 7.52
CA HIS A 11 -8.67 16.94 7.22
C HIS A 11 -8.72 15.94 6.05
N TYR A 12 -7.66 15.91 5.25
CA TYR A 12 -7.46 14.87 4.23
C TYR A 12 -7.07 13.57 4.92
N ARG A 13 -8.02 12.66 5.04
CA ARG A 13 -7.84 11.38 5.72
C ARG A 13 -7.80 10.22 4.75
N ARG A 14 -6.94 9.26 5.10
CA ARG A 14 -6.68 8.06 4.31
C ARG A 14 -6.73 6.83 5.19
N ALA A 15 -7.07 5.70 4.61
CA ALA A 15 -7.08 4.40 5.26
C ALA A 15 -6.22 3.41 4.46
N LEU A 16 -5.32 2.73 5.14
CA LEU A 16 -4.60 1.58 4.60
C LEU A 16 -5.12 0.31 5.27
N PHE A 17 -5.60 -0.63 4.47
CA PHE A 17 -5.99 -1.96 4.92
C PHE A 17 -4.84 -2.91 4.58
N ILE A 18 -4.07 -3.31 5.59
CA ILE A 18 -2.84 -4.08 5.42
C ILE A 18 -3.13 -5.55 5.66
N HIS A 19 -2.85 -6.38 4.66
CA HIS A 19 -3.12 -7.80 4.66
C HIS A 19 -1.91 -8.61 4.15
N LEU A 20 -1.93 -9.90 4.42
CA LEU A 20 -1.08 -10.90 3.80
C LEU A 20 -1.97 -11.83 2.97
N ASP A 21 -1.52 -12.14 1.75
CA ASP A 21 -2.21 -13.06 0.87
C ASP A 21 -1.75 -14.51 1.12
N SER A 22 -2.52 -15.47 0.69
CA SER A 22 -2.16 -16.89 0.71
C SER A 22 -2.36 -17.49 -0.68
N ARG A 23 -1.24 -17.80 -1.33
CA ARG A 23 -1.19 -18.40 -2.68
C ARG A 23 -0.24 -19.58 -2.67
N SER A 24 -0.02 -20.22 -3.83
CA SER A 24 0.97 -21.28 -3.95
C SER A 24 2.37 -20.81 -3.52
N GLU A 25 3.18 -21.69 -2.94
CA GLU A 25 4.52 -21.39 -2.40
C GLU A 25 5.45 -20.74 -3.42
N SER A 26 5.35 -21.13 -4.69
CA SER A 26 6.19 -20.61 -5.77
C SER A 26 5.87 -19.17 -6.16
N LYS A 27 4.73 -18.62 -5.71
CA LYS A 27 4.25 -17.32 -6.17
C LYS A 27 4.71 -16.18 -5.24
N GLN A 28 5.79 -15.52 -5.62
CA GLN A 28 6.19 -14.25 -5.04
C GLN A 28 5.28 -13.13 -5.56
N ILE A 29 4.73 -12.30 -4.69
CA ILE A 29 3.89 -11.17 -5.08
C ILE A 29 4.53 -9.82 -4.79
N ASP A 30 5.60 -9.76 -4.01
CA ASP A 30 6.17 -8.53 -3.46
C ASP A 30 5.13 -7.74 -2.69
N VAL A 31 4.42 -6.82 -3.35
CA VAL A 31 3.30 -6.10 -2.76
C VAL A 31 2.28 -5.75 -3.83
N PHE A 32 1.00 -5.86 -3.51
CA PHE A 32 -0.08 -5.36 -4.35
C PHE A 32 -0.79 -4.21 -3.65
N PHE A 33 -1.02 -3.13 -4.38
CA PHE A 33 -1.81 -1.98 -3.93
C PHE A 33 -3.12 -1.94 -4.73
N TYR A 34 -4.23 -2.19 -4.05
CA TYR A 34 -5.55 -2.15 -4.67
C TYR A 34 -6.30 -0.88 -4.29
N HIS A 35 -6.91 -0.26 -5.25
CA HIS A 35 -7.80 0.89 -5.06
C HIS A 35 -9.20 0.59 -5.60
N TYR A 36 -10.19 1.34 -5.13
CA TYR A 36 -11.52 1.31 -5.75
C TYR A 36 -11.48 2.04 -7.09
N ASP A 37 -12.05 1.46 -8.14
CA ASP A 37 -11.98 2.01 -9.51
C ASP A 37 -12.62 3.39 -9.60
N GLY A 38 -13.71 3.63 -8.86
CA GLY A 38 -14.38 4.94 -8.77
C GLY A 38 -13.62 6.01 -7.97
N SER A 39 -12.42 5.71 -7.43
CA SER A 39 -11.64 6.63 -6.59
C SER A 39 -10.35 7.08 -7.26
N ALA A 40 -10.39 8.24 -7.91
CA ALA A 40 -9.18 8.85 -8.48
C ALA A 40 -8.11 9.14 -7.40
N LYS A 41 -8.52 9.58 -6.21
CA LYS A 41 -7.60 9.82 -5.08
C LYS A 41 -7.03 8.51 -4.53
N GLY A 42 -7.82 7.44 -4.48
CA GLY A 42 -7.35 6.10 -4.10
C GLY A 42 -6.30 5.57 -5.08
N LYS A 43 -6.54 5.72 -6.38
CA LYS A 43 -5.58 5.37 -7.43
C LYS A 43 -4.27 6.17 -7.28
N HIS A 44 -4.39 7.48 -7.04
CA HIS A 44 -3.21 8.34 -6.83
C HIS A 44 -2.39 7.90 -5.62
N LEU A 45 -3.03 7.64 -4.48
CA LEU A 45 -2.37 7.13 -3.28
C LEU A 45 -1.68 5.79 -3.53
N ALA A 46 -2.37 4.85 -4.19
CA ALA A 46 -1.79 3.54 -4.53
C ALA A 46 -0.55 3.67 -5.42
N ASN A 47 -0.59 4.52 -6.44
CA ASN A 47 0.56 4.80 -7.30
C ASN A 47 1.70 5.46 -6.53
N THR A 48 1.41 6.40 -5.64
CA THR A 48 2.43 7.06 -4.81
C THR A 48 3.15 6.05 -3.92
N LEU A 49 2.40 5.17 -3.25
CA LEU A 49 2.97 4.10 -2.43
C LEU A 49 3.85 3.16 -3.27
N GLN A 50 3.36 2.71 -4.42
CA GLN A 50 4.11 1.83 -5.32
C GLN A 50 5.42 2.49 -5.79
N ASN A 51 5.38 3.77 -6.16
CA ASN A 51 6.56 4.52 -6.58
C ASN A 51 7.61 4.64 -5.45
N VAL A 52 7.19 4.87 -4.21
CA VAL A 52 8.09 4.88 -3.06
C VAL A 52 8.77 3.52 -2.90
N PHE A 53 8.00 2.44 -2.92
CA PHE A 53 8.54 1.08 -2.81
C PHE A 53 9.55 0.79 -3.93
N ASN A 54 9.22 1.13 -5.16
CA ASN A 54 10.11 0.94 -6.30
C ASN A 54 11.45 1.67 -6.10
N ARG A 55 11.40 2.97 -5.75
CA ARG A 55 12.63 3.75 -5.49
C ARG A 55 13.47 3.17 -4.34
N LYS A 56 12.81 2.68 -3.28
CA LYS A 56 13.52 2.09 -2.13
C LYS A 56 14.18 0.77 -2.48
N TYR A 57 13.52 -0.09 -3.23
CA TYR A 57 14.12 -1.33 -3.72
C TYR A 57 15.28 -1.05 -4.68
N ASP A 58 15.13 -0.13 -5.61
CA ASP A 58 16.22 0.26 -6.53
C ASP A 58 17.43 0.79 -5.78
N LYS A 59 17.21 1.57 -4.72
CA LYS A 59 18.29 2.13 -3.90
C LYS A 59 19.01 1.08 -3.04
N HIS A 60 18.24 0.23 -2.36
CA HIS A 60 18.76 -0.67 -1.32
C HIS A 60 19.08 -2.07 -1.84
N GLN A 61 18.40 -2.52 -2.88
CA GLN A 61 18.54 -3.85 -3.47
C GLN A 61 18.46 -3.79 -5.00
N PRO A 62 19.39 -3.08 -5.68
CA PRO A 62 19.24 -2.77 -7.12
C PRO A 62 19.21 -4.02 -8.03
N LEU A 63 19.78 -5.15 -7.58
CA LEU A 63 19.82 -6.39 -8.36
C LEU A 63 18.59 -7.30 -8.11
N ARG A 64 17.78 -6.98 -7.11
CA ARG A 64 16.62 -7.79 -6.75
C ARG A 64 15.45 -7.62 -7.72
N GLY A 65 15.25 -6.43 -8.22
CA GLY A 65 14.02 -6.03 -8.92
C GLY A 65 12.84 -5.85 -7.97
N PHE A 66 11.80 -5.21 -8.46
CA PHE A 66 10.56 -4.99 -7.73
C PHE A 66 9.38 -5.23 -8.68
N SER A 67 8.49 -6.14 -8.31
CA SER A 67 7.35 -6.55 -9.12
C SER A 67 5.99 -6.13 -8.53
N GLY A 68 5.99 -5.22 -7.58
CA GLY A 68 4.78 -4.69 -6.97
C GLY A 68 3.88 -3.98 -7.97
N THR A 69 2.57 -4.16 -7.84
CA THR A 69 1.58 -3.66 -8.80
C THR A 69 0.51 -2.79 -8.15
N VAL A 70 -0.06 -1.91 -8.95
CA VAL A 70 -1.27 -1.15 -8.63
C VAL A 70 -2.39 -1.60 -9.56
N SER A 71 -3.56 -1.92 -9.01
CA SER A 71 -4.72 -2.27 -9.82
C SER A 71 -6.04 -1.91 -9.12
N PRO A 72 -7.10 -1.67 -9.90
CA PRO A 72 -8.44 -1.54 -9.31
C PRO A 72 -8.94 -2.89 -8.83
N ARG A 73 -9.72 -2.88 -7.74
CA ARG A 73 -10.40 -4.07 -7.24
C ARG A 73 -11.70 -3.71 -6.52
N ASP A 74 -12.74 -4.50 -6.76
CA ASP A 74 -14.03 -4.32 -6.09
C ASP A 74 -14.04 -5.06 -4.74
N LEU A 75 -13.32 -4.50 -3.77
CA LEU A 75 -13.30 -4.98 -2.39
C LEU A 75 -14.22 -4.13 -1.53
N PHE A 76 -15.08 -4.78 -0.76
CA PHE A 76 -16.05 -4.11 0.10
C PHE A 76 -15.40 -3.04 0.99
N VAL A 77 -14.28 -3.34 1.64
CA VAL A 77 -13.62 -2.44 2.59
C VAL A 77 -13.14 -1.14 1.95
N ILE A 78 -12.64 -1.16 0.72
CA ILE A 78 -12.18 0.06 0.03
C ILE A 78 -13.32 0.77 -0.69
N LYS A 79 -14.31 0.02 -1.18
CA LYS A 79 -15.50 0.56 -1.84
C LYS A 79 -16.40 1.33 -0.88
N GLN A 80 -16.58 0.82 0.33
CA GLN A 80 -17.48 1.39 1.34
C GLN A 80 -16.79 2.36 2.30
N SER A 81 -15.47 2.52 2.21
CA SER A 81 -14.73 3.48 3.03
C SER A 81 -14.97 4.91 2.55
N LEU A 82 -15.36 5.80 3.48
CA LEU A 82 -15.50 7.23 3.19
C LEU A 82 -14.14 7.93 3.02
N PRO A 83 -13.11 7.65 3.86
CA PRO A 83 -11.78 8.18 3.58
C PRO A 83 -11.21 7.57 2.30
N VAL A 84 -10.24 8.26 1.70
CA VAL A 84 -9.46 7.69 0.60
C VAL A 84 -8.77 6.41 1.07
N ALA A 85 -9.01 5.30 0.39
CA ALA A 85 -8.61 3.98 0.87
C ALA A 85 -7.77 3.21 -0.15
N VAL A 86 -6.76 2.50 0.36
CA VAL A 86 -5.95 1.54 -0.39
C VAL A 86 -5.86 0.24 0.41
N PHE A 87 -6.02 -0.88 -0.28
CA PHE A 87 -5.81 -2.22 0.28
C PHE A 87 -4.42 -2.71 -0.14
N VAL A 88 -3.62 -3.07 0.83
CA VAL A 88 -2.21 -3.47 0.63
C VAL A 88 -2.06 -4.95 0.95
N GLU A 89 -1.72 -5.74 -0.05
CA GLU A 89 -1.25 -7.11 0.12
C GLU A 89 0.27 -7.10 0.24
N LEU A 90 0.80 -7.22 1.45
CA LEU A 90 2.24 -7.08 1.71
C LEU A 90 3.08 -8.26 1.22
N GLY A 91 2.48 -9.38 0.93
CA GLY A 91 3.19 -10.55 0.47
C GLY A 91 2.33 -11.82 0.55
N ASN A 92 2.85 -12.90 -0.03
CA ASN A 92 2.28 -14.22 0.07
C ASN A 92 2.88 -14.96 1.28
N ILE A 93 2.04 -15.29 2.26
CA ILE A 93 2.48 -15.95 3.51
C ILE A 93 3.15 -17.30 3.27
N GLN A 94 2.94 -17.92 2.12
CA GLN A 94 3.52 -19.23 1.79
C GLN A 94 4.82 -19.12 0.98
N ASN A 95 5.17 -17.94 0.48
CA ASN A 95 6.38 -17.73 -0.29
C ASN A 95 7.56 -17.32 0.59
N SER A 96 8.67 -18.02 0.52
CA SER A 96 9.83 -17.80 1.39
C SER A 96 10.48 -16.41 1.21
N ARG A 97 10.47 -15.86 0.01
CA ARG A 97 11.01 -14.50 -0.23
C ARG A 97 10.10 -13.42 0.32
N ASP A 98 8.79 -13.57 0.13
CA ASP A 98 7.81 -12.66 0.73
C ASP A 98 7.83 -12.73 2.26
N GLN A 99 7.99 -13.93 2.83
CA GLN A 99 8.09 -14.12 4.28
C GLN A 99 9.23 -13.31 4.91
N GLN A 100 10.39 -13.22 4.28
CA GLN A 100 11.52 -12.44 4.79
C GLN A 100 11.19 -10.95 4.96
N ARG A 101 10.28 -10.42 4.15
CA ARG A 101 9.89 -9.01 4.19
C ARG A 101 9.05 -8.66 5.41
N PHE A 102 8.25 -9.57 5.93
CA PHE A 102 7.35 -9.29 7.05
C PHE A 102 7.62 -10.13 8.32
N LEU A 103 8.49 -11.14 8.26
CA LEU A 103 8.91 -11.88 9.47
C LEU A 103 10.14 -11.25 10.14
N LEU A 104 11.09 -10.72 9.36
CA LEU A 104 12.27 -10.08 9.91
C LEU A 104 11.94 -8.66 10.38
N ASP A 105 12.28 -8.34 11.63
CA ASP A 105 11.92 -7.07 12.26
C ASP A 105 12.40 -5.85 11.47
N ASP A 106 13.65 -5.83 11.04
CA ASP A 106 14.22 -4.70 10.29
C ASP A 106 13.53 -4.52 8.93
N ASN A 107 13.21 -5.62 8.25
CA ASN A 107 12.49 -5.59 6.97
C ASN A 107 11.05 -5.09 7.17
N ARG A 108 10.38 -5.57 8.20
CA ARG A 108 9.02 -5.11 8.55
C ARG A 108 9.01 -3.62 8.88
N GLN A 109 10.00 -3.14 9.62
CA GLN A 109 10.16 -1.72 9.94
C GLN A 109 10.41 -0.89 8.67
N ALA A 110 11.23 -1.38 7.75
CA ALA A 110 11.47 -0.73 6.46
C ALA A 110 10.17 -0.56 5.67
N LEU A 111 9.35 -1.62 5.56
CA LEU A 111 8.05 -1.55 4.87
C LEU A 111 7.12 -0.51 5.52
N ALA A 112 7.07 -0.45 6.84
CA ALA A 112 6.28 0.55 7.58
C ALA A 112 6.76 1.97 7.29
N ASN A 113 8.07 2.20 7.30
CA ASN A 113 8.68 3.49 6.98
C ASN A 113 8.35 3.93 5.55
N TRP A 114 8.40 3.02 4.58
CA TRP A 114 8.09 3.32 3.17
C TRP A 114 6.61 3.64 2.98
N MET A 115 5.72 2.95 3.66
CA MET A 115 4.29 3.30 3.65
C MET A 115 4.04 4.68 4.25
N CYS A 116 4.70 5.00 5.36
CA CYS A 116 4.64 6.34 5.97
C CYS A 116 5.13 7.42 5.02
N GLU A 117 6.28 7.20 4.36
CA GLU A 117 6.82 8.13 3.36
C GLU A 117 5.83 8.36 2.21
N GLY A 118 5.20 7.29 1.70
CA GLY A 118 4.19 7.39 0.66
C GLY A 118 2.96 8.20 1.08
N LEU A 119 2.50 8.03 2.33
CA LEU A 119 1.41 8.83 2.88
C LEU A 119 1.78 10.31 2.99
N ILE A 120 3.01 10.62 3.39
CA ILE A 120 3.50 12.00 3.49
C ILE A 120 3.60 12.64 2.10
N GLU A 121 4.15 11.90 1.12
CA GLU A 121 4.27 12.37 -0.26
C GLU A 121 2.89 12.64 -0.89
N ASP A 122 1.95 11.72 -0.71
CA ASP A 122 0.57 11.90 -1.17
C ASP A 122 -0.10 13.14 -0.53
N TYR A 123 0.12 13.37 0.75
CA TYR A 123 -0.41 14.56 1.44
C TYR A 123 0.18 15.87 0.91
N LYS A 124 1.48 15.89 0.65
CA LYS A 124 2.13 17.08 0.05
C LYS A 124 1.56 17.37 -1.33
N ASN A 125 1.36 16.34 -2.15
CA ASN A 125 0.75 16.46 -3.47
C ASN A 125 -0.71 16.96 -3.38
N TYR A 126 -1.45 16.51 -2.40
CA TYR A 126 -2.81 16.98 -2.14
C TYR A 126 -2.85 18.47 -1.77
N LYS A 127 -1.93 18.94 -0.92
CA LYS A 127 -1.86 20.35 -0.52
C LYS A 127 -1.46 21.29 -1.64
N ASN A 128 -0.65 20.83 -2.58
CA ASN A 128 -0.13 21.64 -3.67
C ASN A 128 -1.09 21.76 -4.87
N LYS A 129 -2.26 21.16 -4.77
CA LYS A 129 -3.34 21.29 -5.75
C LYS A 129 -4.30 22.37 -5.30
#